data_7b1284acde069e8801089f18a7900924
#
_entry.id   7b1284acde069e8801089f18a7900924
#
_cell.length_a   1.000
_cell.length_b   1.000
_cell.length_c   1.000
_cell.angle_alpha   90.00
_cell.angle_beta   90.00
_cell.angle_gamma   90.00
#
_symmetry.space_group_name_H-M   'P 1'
#
loop_
_entity.id
_entity.type
_entity.pdbx_description
1 polymer ?
#
loop_
_entity_poly.entity_id
_entity_poly.type
_entity_poly.pdbx_seq_one_letter_code
_entity_poly.pdbx_strand_id
1 'polypeptide(L)'
;MIKNNNMIYLEIHDTKDGLKTFNCGTKYDWYLIKKEKQNNNKTIIIDDKNNKIKMNISNMKYIPNNNIELYYKLFGDNNLVYDRCYTHSSTKKTVSKIENKEFKYKILHSTTQKGERYLYSNNNKDGLFDKSKIMFGDSGINNCVIDFEGKIGCSEHIICLKINSKKEGNKIKNILENKKFKDFINACSWSNYQINWKIFKSLKNFDEIKKILDI
;
A
#
# COMPACT_ATOMS: atom_id res chain seq x y z
N MET A 1 4.23 -20.29 2.22
CA MET A 1 5.47 -20.87 1.69
C MET A 1 6.60 -20.81 2.73
N ILE A 2 7.06 -19.64 3.14
CA ILE A 2 8.20 -19.40 4.06
C ILE A 2 7.99 -20.01 5.48
N LYS A 3 6.76 -20.04 6.00
CA LYS A 3 6.47 -20.57 7.35
C LYS A 3 6.71 -22.08 7.52
N ASN A 4 6.62 -22.84 6.46
CA ASN A 4 6.67 -24.31 6.51
C ASN A 4 7.90 -24.90 5.81
N ASN A 5 8.75 -24.05 5.25
CA ASN A 5 9.92 -24.47 4.50
C ASN A 5 11.10 -23.52 4.78
N ASN A 6 12.30 -24.03 4.66
CA ASN A 6 13.52 -23.24 4.85
C ASN A 6 13.95 -22.62 3.51
N MET A 7 13.77 -21.30 3.37
CA MET A 7 14.28 -20.56 2.22
C MET A 7 15.78 -20.25 2.43
N ILE A 8 16.62 -20.81 1.56
CA ILE A 8 18.08 -20.67 1.65
C ILE A 8 18.55 -19.44 0.89
N TYR A 9 17.92 -19.17 -0.26
CA TYR A 9 18.32 -18.14 -1.20
C TYR A 9 17.09 -17.47 -1.80
N LEU A 10 17.17 -16.17 -1.99
CA LEU A 10 16.17 -15.34 -2.67
C LEU A 10 16.89 -14.28 -3.50
N GLU A 11 16.53 -14.15 -4.76
CA GLU A 11 17.01 -13.10 -5.66
C GLU A 11 15.82 -12.37 -6.26
N ILE A 12 15.77 -11.06 -6.04
CA ILE A 12 14.65 -10.20 -6.40
C ILE A 12 15.04 -9.39 -7.62
N HIS A 13 14.21 -9.43 -8.66
CA HIS A 13 14.44 -8.78 -9.93
C HIS A 13 13.40 -7.71 -10.23
N ASP A 14 13.84 -6.58 -10.74
CA ASP A 14 13.00 -5.47 -11.14
C ASP A 14 12.37 -5.67 -12.55
N THR A 15 11.60 -4.68 -12.99
CA THR A 15 10.96 -4.71 -14.31
C THR A 15 11.94 -4.62 -15.48
N LYS A 16 13.15 -4.09 -15.28
CA LYS A 16 14.19 -4.02 -16.33
C LYS A 16 14.79 -5.40 -16.55
N ASP A 17 15.01 -6.14 -15.48
CA ASP A 17 15.46 -7.53 -15.56
C ASP A 17 14.40 -8.42 -16.19
N GLY A 18 13.12 -8.23 -15.82
CA GLY A 18 12.02 -8.92 -16.49
C GLY A 18 11.94 -8.64 -17.98
N LEU A 19 12.18 -7.41 -18.40
CA LEU A 19 12.22 -7.06 -19.80
C LEU A 19 13.36 -7.77 -20.55
N LYS A 20 14.56 -7.88 -19.93
CA LYS A 20 15.70 -8.60 -20.50
C LYS A 20 15.45 -10.11 -20.56
N THR A 21 14.87 -10.69 -19.51
CA THR A 21 14.74 -12.15 -19.37
C THR A 21 13.52 -12.70 -20.11
N PHE A 22 12.39 -11.99 -20.08
CA PHE A 22 11.10 -12.46 -20.59
C PHE A 22 10.54 -11.60 -21.72
N ASN A 23 11.25 -10.56 -22.15
CA ASN A 23 10.75 -9.53 -23.07
C ASN A 23 9.42 -8.90 -22.58
N CYS A 24 9.25 -8.82 -21.28
CA CYS A 24 8.05 -8.28 -20.61
C CYS A 24 8.46 -7.52 -19.35
N GLY A 25 7.95 -6.29 -19.16
CA GLY A 25 8.23 -5.46 -17.99
C GLY A 25 7.57 -5.98 -16.72
N THR A 26 7.96 -7.14 -16.25
CA THR A 26 7.48 -7.78 -15.02
C THR A 26 8.57 -7.85 -13.96
N LYS A 27 8.18 -7.85 -12.68
CA LYS A 27 9.07 -8.22 -11.57
C LYS A 27 9.00 -9.74 -11.39
N TYR A 28 10.09 -10.34 -10.95
CA TYR A 28 10.14 -11.77 -10.66
C TYR A 28 11.20 -12.07 -9.62
N ASP A 29 11.11 -13.25 -9.02
CA ASP A 29 12.06 -13.70 -8.01
C ASP A 29 12.56 -15.11 -8.32
N TRP A 30 13.85 -15.35 -8.07
CA TRP A 30 14.43 -16.68 -7.98
C TRP A 30 14.60 -17.07 -6.52
N TYR A 31 14.26 -18.31 -6.17
CA TYR A 31 14.44 -18.75 -4.80
C TYR A 31 14.81 -20.24 -4.73
N LEU A 32 15.55 -20.59 -3.68
CA LEU A 32 15.87 -21.96 -3.31
C LEU A 32 15.26 -22.28 -1.96
N ILE A 33 14.41 -23.31 -1.93
CA ILE A 33 13.70 -23.77 -0.73
C ILE A 33 14.05 -25.21 -0.43
N LYS A 34 14.39 -25.51 0.83
CA LYS A 34 14.41 -26.88 1.36
C LYS A 34 13.06 -27.19 2.00
N LYS A 35 12.55 -28.42 1.74
CA LYS A 35 11.35 -28.95 2.40
C LYS A 35 11.70 -29.45 3.81
N GLU A 36 12.01 -28.52 4.69
CA GLU A 36 12.29 -28.76 6.11
C GLU A 36 11.76 -27.56 6.90
N LYS A 37 11.36 -27.77 8.17
CA LYS A 37 10.95 -26.66 9.03
C LYS A 37 12.09 -25.65 9.09
N GLN A 38 11.74 -24.37 8.99
CA GLN A 38 12.69 -23.30 9.08
C GLN A 38 13.29 -23.29 10.51
N ASN A 39 14.55 -23.65 10.59
CA ASN A 39 15.36 -23.50 11.81
C ASN A 39 16.03 -22.17 11.69
N ASN A 40 15.88 -21.24 12.54
CA ASN A 40 16.55 -19.93 12.66
C ASN A 40 17.69 -19.61 11.64
N ASN A 41 17.72 -20.30 10.52
CA ASN A 41 18.71 -20.16 9.46
C ASN A 41 18.49 -18.85 8.72
N LYS A 42 19.60 -18.20 8.39
CA LYS A 42 19.58 -16.96 7.63
C LYS A 42 19.48 -17.29 6.14
N THR A 43 18.53 -16.66 5.46
CA THR A 43 18.42 -16.65 4.01
C THR A 43 19.43 -15.67 3.42
N ILE A 44 20.09 -16.06 2.34
CA ILE A 44 20.87 -15.13 1.51
C ILE A 44 19.89 -14.45 0.58
N ILE A 45 19.87 -13.13 0.56
CA ILE A 45 18.99 -12.34 -0.30
C ILE A 45 19.83 -11.41 -1.16
N ILE A 46 19.55 -11.40 -2.46
CA ILE A 46 20.02 -10.37 -3.39
C ILE A 46 18.81 -9.53 -3.74
N ASP A 47 18.86 -8.23 -3.41
CA ASP A 47 17.76 -7.31 -3.65
C ASP A 47 17.75 -6.76 -5.09
N ASP A 48 16.70 -6.04 -5.49
CA ASP A 48 16.54 -5.49 -6.85
C ASP A 48 17.58 -4.38 -7.21
N LYS A 49 18.48 -4.06 -6.26
CA LYS A 49 19.63 -3.16 -6.45
C LYS A 49 20.97 -3.89 -6.38
N ASN A 50 20.94 -5.23 -6.41
CA ASN A 50 22.11 -6.11 -6.30
C ASN A 50 22.83 -6.04 -4.93
N ASN A 51 22.16 -5.58 -3.88
CA ASN A 51 22.74 -5.65 -2.54
C ASN A 51 22.54 -7.06 -1.98
N LYS A 52 23.63 -7.66 -1.47
CA LYS A 52 23.60 -8.98 -0.84
C LYS A 52 23.50 -8.83 0.67
N ILE A 53 22.45 -9.41 1.24
CA ILE A 53 22.23 -9.48 2.69
C ILE A 53 22.02 -10.92 3.16
N LYS A 54 22.20 -11.17 4.44
CA LYS A 54 21.95 -12.48 5.05
C LYS A 54 21.16 -12.29 6.34
N MET A 55 19.86 -12.63 6.30
CA MET A 55 18.97 -12.41 7.44
C MET A 55 17.92 -13.51 7.61
N ASN A 56 17.35 -13.60 8.81
CA ASN A 56 16.22 -14.49 9.07
C ASN A 56 14.93 -13.81 8.60
N ILE A 57 14.21 -14.48 7.69
CA ILE A 57 12.94 -13.98 7.11
C ILE A 57 11.70 -14.77 7.56
N SER A 58 11.86 -15.71 8.51
CA SER A 58 10.77 -16.62 8.95
C SER A 58 9.52 -15.89 9.42
N ASN A 59 9.70 -14.75 10.08
CA ASN A 59 8.62 -13.94 10.65
C ASN A 59 8.20 -12.75 9.77
N MET A 60 8.77 -12.63 8.58
CA MET A 60 8.40 -11.55 7.67
C MET A 60 7.04 -11.80 7.04
N LYS A 61 6.12 -10.85 7.17
CA LYS A 61 4.84 -10.83 6.45
C LYS A 61 5.03 -10.38 5.00
N TYR A 62 5.99 -9.50 4.77
CA TYR A 62 6.38 -8.95 3.47
C TYR A 62 7.90 -8.87 3.39
N ILE A 63 8.45 -9.17 2.25
CA ILE A 63 9.87 -8.97 1.93
C ILE A 63 9.92 -7.78 0.96
N PRO A 64 10.44 -6.62 1.37
CA PRO A 64 10.65 -5.50 0.47
C PRO A 64 11.67 -5.84 -0.62
N ASN A 65 11.51 -5.26 -1.81
CA ASN A 65 12.38 -5.52 -2.95
C ASN A 65 13.81 -4.97 -2.76
N ASN A 66 13.97 -3.98 -1.87
CA ASN A 66 15.27 -3.39 -1.49
C ASN A 66 15.19 -2.76 -0.10
N ASN A 67 16.35 -2.28 0.42
CA ASN A 67 16.49 -1.72 1.77
C ASN A 67 15.83 -2.59 2.85
N ILE A 68 15.92 -3.89 2.71
CA ILE A 68 15.13 -4.88 3.45
C ILE A 68 15.30 -4.73 4.96
N GLU A 69 16.53 -4.52 5.46
CA GLU A 69 16.80 -4.38 6.89
C GLU A 69 16.13 -3.12 7.50
N LEU A 70 16.11 -2.00 6.76
CA LEU A 70 15.46 -0.78 7.20
C LEU A 70 13.93 -0.96 7.16
N TYR A 71 13.42 -1.41 6.03
CA TYR A 71 11.98 -1.48 5.79
C TYR A 71 11.30 -2.56 6.62
N TYR A 72 12.01 -3.64 6.98
CA TYR A 72 11.51 -4.63 7.91
C TYR A 72 11.13 -4.02 9.27
N LYS A 73 11.87 -3.01 9.73
CA LYS A 73 11.59 -2.31 11.00
C LYS A 73 10.27 -1.53 11.00
N LEU A 74 9.69 -1.25 9.83
CA LEU A 74 8.42 -0.53 9.68
C LEU A 74 7.19 -1.42 9.86
N PHE A 75 7.37 -2.75 9.79
CA PHE A 75 6.28 -3.69 10.02
C PHE A 75 5.98 -3.87 11.50
N GLY A 76 4.70 -4.05 11.77
CA GLY A 76 4.10 -4.25 13.09
C GLY A 76 2.71 -4.85 12.96
N ASP A 77 1.88 -4.72 13.99
CA ASP A 77 0.56 -5.34 14.05
C ASP A 77 -0.60 -4.32 14.12
N ASN A 78 -0.33 -3.05 13.75
CA ASN A 78 -1.39 -2.05 13.73
C ASN A 78 -2.22 -2.17 12.45
N ASN A 79 -3.53 -2.25 12.61
CA ASN A 79 -4.46 -2.18 11.50
C ASN A 79 -4.85 -0.71 11.25
N LEU A 80 -4.06 -0.03 10.42
CA LEU A 80 -4.22 1.40 10.13
C LEU A 80 -5.26 1.67 9.04
N VAL A 81 -5.73 0.65 8.34
CA VAL A 81 -6.61 0.78 7.18
C VAL A 81 -8.02 0.30 7.51
N TYR A 82 -9.03 0.90 6.87
CA TYR A 82 -10.37 0.32 6.83
C TYR A 82 -10.38 -0.89 5.90
N ASP A 83 -11.18 -1.91 6.25
CA ASP A 83 -11.51 -2.97 5.31
C ASP A 83 -12.19 -2.39 4.07
N ARG A 84 -11.97 -3.00 2.93
CA ARG A 84 -12.49 -2.47 1.67
C ARG A 84 -14.02 -2.51 1.67
N CYS A 85 -14.59 -1.33 1.71
CA CYS A 85 -16.01 -1.05 1.48
C CYS A 85 -16.06 0.18 0.57
N TYR A 86 -16.42 0.02 -0.68
CA TYR A 86 -16.30 1.06 -1.69
C TYR A 86 -17.47 1.05 -2.67
N THR A 87 -17.75 2.20 -3.28
CA THR A 87 -18.71 2.34 -4.38
C THR A 87 -18.02 1.96 -5.68
N HIS A 88 -18.59 1.03 -6.44
CA HIS A 88 -18.08 0.65 -7.77
C HIS A 88 -18.22 1.78 -8.77
N SER A 89 -17.11 2.33 -9.23
CA SER A 89 -17.07 3.47 -10.15
C SER A 89 -17.40 3.12 -11.61
N SER A 90 -17.36 1.85 -11.96
CA SER A 90 -17.69 1.36 -13.31
C SER A 90 -19.20 1.20 -13.57
N THR A 91 -20.03 1.26 -12.54
CA THR A 91 -21.45 1.01 -12.63
C THR A 91 -22.22 2.30 -12.91
N LYS A 92 -22.53 2.60 -14.19
CA LYS A 92 -23.25 3.81 -14.61
C LYS A 92 -24.63 4.00 -13.94
N LYS A 93 -25.23 2.93 -13.41
CA LYS A 93 -26.52 3.01 -12.69
C LYS A 93 -26.35 3.55 -11.25
N THR A 94 -25.14 3.53 -10.71
CA THR A 94 -24.89 3.92 -9.31
C THR A 94 -24.00 5.14 -9.17
N VAL A 95 -23.30 5.55 -10.25
CA VAL A 95 -22.39 6.70 -10.23
C VAL A 95 -22.54 7.59 -11.46
N SER A 96 -22.31 8.90 -11.26
CA SER A 96 -22.30 9.94 -12.28
C SER A 96 -21.06 10.81 -12.14
N LYS A 97 -20.62 11.43 -13.24
CA LYS A 97 -19.58 12.47 -13.24
C LYS A 97 -20.11 13.83 -12.78
N ILE A 98 -21.43 14.02 -12.85
CA ILE A 98 -22.09 15.30 -12.58
C ILE A 98 -23.04 15.09 -11.40
N GLU A 99 -22.94 15.98 -10.42
CA GLU A 99 -23.86 16.04 -9.29
C GLU A 99 -25.26 16.45 -9.78
N ASN A 100 -26.29 15.76 -9.28
CA ASN A 100 -27.69 16.09 -9.55
C ASN A 100 -28.58 15.55 -8.40
N LYS A 101 -29.92 15.66 -8.56
CA LYS A 101 -30.87 15.22 -7.50
C LYS A 101 -30.76 13.72 -7.16
N GLU A 102 -30.41 12.87 -8.11
CA GLU A 102 -30.26 11.43 -7.95
C GLU A 102 -28.84 11.09 -7.44
N PHE A 103 -27.80 11.66 -8.07
CA PHE A 103 -26.39 11.41 -7.76
C PHE A 103 -25.82 12.57 -6.94
N LYS A 104 -26.03 12.51 -5.63
CA LYS A 104 -25.69 13.59 -4.69
C LYS A 104 -24.56 13.27 -3.70
N TYR A 105 -24.17 12.00 -3.58
CA TYR A 105 -23.15 11.59 -2.63
C TYR A 105 -21.78 11.60 -3.28
N LYS A 106 -20.95 12.57 -2.88
CA LYS A 106 -19.61 12.77 -3.44
C LYS A 106 -18.67 11.62 -3.05
N ILE A 107 -18.00 11.00 -4.02
CA ILE A 107 -17.01 9.95 -3.81
C ILE A 107 -15.68 10.32 -4.45
N LEU A 108 -14.58 10.08 -3.74
CA LEU A 108 -13.23 10.20 -4.28
C LEU A 108 -12.97 9.00 -5.19
N HIS A 109 -12.63 9.28 -6.45
CA HIS A 109 -12.37 8.24 -7.45
C HIS A 109 -10.88 7.99 -7.68
N SER A 110 -10.08 9.04 -7.73
CA SER A 110 -8.62 8.92 -7.86
C SER A 110 -7.92 10.14 -7.31
N THR A 111 -6.66 9.96 -6.89
CA THR A 111 -5.73 11.04 -6.59
C THR A 111 -4.49 10.88 -7.46
N THR A 112 -4.08 11.94 -8.14
CA THR A 112 -2.93 11.95 -9.04
C THR A 112 -2.06 13.17 -8.75
N GLN A 113 -0.90 13.27 -9.38
CA GLN A 113 -0.07 14.50 -9.28
C GLN A 113 -0.81 15.75 -9.78
N LYS A 114 -1.80 15.59 -10.66
CA LYS A 114 -2.62 16.69 -11.23
C LYS A 114 -3.81 17.07 -10.34
N GLY A 115 -4.05 16.36 -9.23
CA GLY A 115 -5.16 16.61 -8.30
C GLY A 115 -6.08 15.41 -8.12
N GLU A 116 -7.18 15.67 -7.43
CA GLU A 116 -8.21 14.70 -7.11
C GLU A 116 -9.29 14.66 -8.19
N ARG A 117 -9.89 13.48 -8.36
CA ARG A 117 -11.05 13.29 -9.22
C ARG A 117 -12.19 12.72 -8.40
N TYR A 118 -13.37 13.31 -8.55
CA TYR A 118 -14.57 12.92 -7.85
C TYR A 118 -15.63 12.39 -8.81
N LEU A 119 -16.47 11.52 -8.31
CA LEU A 119 -17.73 11.08 -8.89
C LEU A 119 -18.84 11.29 -7.86
N TYR A 120 -20.07 11.07 -8.25
CA TYR A 120 -21.24 11.19 -7.37
C TYR A 120 -22.03 9.89 -7.40
N SER A 121 -22.38 9.37 -6.23
CA SER A 121 -23.20 8.17 -6.08
C SER A 121 -24.66 8.51 -5.79
N ASN A 122 -25.56 7.63 -6.17
CA ASN A 122 -26.98 7.73 -5.82
C ASN A 122 -27.29 7.17 -4.42
N ASN A 123 -26.31 6.54 -3.75
CA ASN A 123 -26.47 6.05 -2.36
C ASN A 123 -25.16 6.21 -1.59
N ASN A 124 -25.25 6.15 -0.25
CA ASN A 124 -24.13 6.24 0.68
C ASN A 124 -23.96 4.98 1.54
N LYS A 125 -24.50 3.85 1.14
CA LYS A 125 -24.41 2.59 1.88
C LYS A 125 -22.99 2.01 1.85
N ASP A 126 -22.32 2.18 0.69
CA ASP A 126 -20.94 1.77 0.47
C ASP A 126 -20.03 2.98 0.36
N GLY A 127 -18.71 2.80 0.45
CA GLY A 127 -17.75 3.87 0.26
C GLY A 127 -17.24 4.51 1.55
N LEU A 128 -17.48 3.89 2.70
CA LEU A 128 -16.98 4.37 4.00
C LEU A 128 -17.44 5.79 4.36
N PHE A 129 -18.66 6.16 3.98
CA PHE A 129 -19.30 7.36 4.54
C PHE A 129 -19.39 7.26 6.06
N ASP A 130 -19.53 8.39 6.74
CA ASP A 130 -19.56 8.52 8.22
C ASP A 130 -18.32 7.97 8.95
N LYS A 131 -17.21 7.77 8.23
CA LYS A 131 -15.92 7.35 8.79
C LYS A 131 -14.87 8.45 8.64
N SER A 132 -14.26 8.85 9.75
CA SER A 132 -13.10 9.76 9.73
C SER A 132 -11.90 9.06 9.09
N LYS A 133 -11.37 9.62 8.01
CA LYS A 133 -10.34 8.95 7.21
C LYS A 133 -9.42 9.91 6.46
N ILE A 134 -8.25 9.41 6.11
CA ILE A 134 -7.39 9.96 5.07
C ILE A 134 -7.40 9.00 3.88
N MET A 135 -7.51 9.55 2.69
CA MET A 135 -7.73 8.83 1.44
C MET A 135 -6.67 9.16 0.40
N PHE A 136 -6.23 8.16 -0.36
CA PHE A 136 -5.32 8.33 -1.50
C PHE A 136 -5.51 7.20 -2.52
N GLY A 137 -5.02 7.43 -3.74
CA GLY A 137 -5.14 6.45 -4.84
C GLY A 137 -4.29 5.21 -4.63
N ASP A 138 -4.77 4.06 -5.06
CA ASP A 138 -4.03 2.79 -5.05
C ASP A 138 -2.90 2.74 -6.11
N SER A 139 -2.93 3.62 -7.11
CA SER A 139 -1.87 3.74 -8.12
C SER A 139 -0.69 4.61 -7.69
N GLY A 140 -0.72 5.18 -6.49
CA GLY A 140 0.35 6.00 -5.92
C GLY A 140 -0.16 6.96 -4.86
N ILE A 141 0.70 7.31 -3.91
CA ILE A 141 0.37 8.23 -2.82
C ILE A 141 0.62 9.66 -3.31
N ASN A 142 -0.42 10.31 -3.79
CA ASN A 142 -0.39 11.71 -4.22
C ASN A 142 -1.66 12.41 -3.76
N ASN A 143 -1.55 13.69 -3.39
CA ASN A 143 -2.69 14.54 -3.01
C ASN A 143 -3.67 13.84 -2.06
N CYS A 144 -3.16 13.41 -0.88
CA CYS A 144 -3.97 12.75 0.12
C CYS A 144 -5.10 13.68 0.60
N VAL A 145 -6.33 13.17 0.64
CA VAL A 145 -7.55 13.88 1.06
C VAL A 145 -7.91 13.48 2.49
N ILE A 146 -8.08 14.46 3.36
CA ILE A 146 -8.54 14.24 4.74
C ILE A 146 -10.04 14.50 4.80
N ASP A 147 -10.81 13.49 5.14
CA ASP A 147 -12.25 13.57 5.38
C ASP A 147 -12.54 13.16 6.84
N PHE A 148 -12.39 14.12 7.74
CA PHE A 148 -12.65 13.87 9.15
C PHE A 148 -14.14 13.77 9.49
N GLU A 149 -14.98 14.44 8.71
CA GLU A 149 -16.42 14.47 8.92
C GLU A 149 -17.16 13.28 8.26
N GLY A 150 -16.46 12.45 7.48
CA GLY A 150 -17.05 11.31 6.82
C GLY A 150 -18.01 11.66 5.67
N LYS A 151 -17.87 12.85 5.07
CA LYS A 151 -18.77 13.34 4.02
C LYS A 151 -18.46 12.83 2.63
N ILE A 152 -17.25 12.31 2.42
CA ILE A 152 -16.77 11.87 1.13
C ILE A 152 -16.62 10.35 1.14
N GLY A 153 -17.30 9.67 0.22
CA GLY A 153 -17.10 8.24 0.02
C GLY A 153 -15.85 7.91 -0.78
N CYS A 154 -15.57 6.63 -1.00
CA CYS A 154 -14.45 6.17 -1.80
C CYS A 154 -14.87 5.15 -2.85
N SER A 155 -14.20 5.16 -4.01
CA SER A 155 -14.29 4.10 -5.02
C SER A 155 -13.28 2.98 -4.74
N GLU A 156 -13.34 1.91 -5.54
CA GLU A 156 -12.43 0.77 -5.51
C GLU A 156 -10.94 1.12 -5.69
N HIS A 157 -10.65 2.30 -6.25
CA HIS A 157 -9.29 2.79 -6.51
C HIS A 157 -8.69 3.60 -5.36
N ILE A 158 -9.38 3.67 -4.21
CA ILE A 158 -8.97 4.48 -3.07
C ILE A 158 -8.63 3.60 -1.87
N ILE A 159 -7.52 3.92 -1.23
CA ILE A 159 -7.12 3.37 0.07
C ILE A 159 -7.51 4.37 1.14
N CYS A 160 -8.19 3.90 2.19
CA CYS A 160 -8.69 4.72 3.30
C CYS A 160 -8.02 4.30 4.61
N LEU A 161 -7.26 5.20 5.23
CA LEU A 161 -6.67 4.97 6.55
C LEU A 161 -7.52 5.65 7.63
N LYS A 162 -7.53 5.04 8.81
CA LYS A 162 -8.24 5.52 9.99
C LYS A 162 -7.54 6.74 10.58
N ILE A 163 -8.30 7.75 10.99
CA ILE A 163 -7.80 8.91 11.75
C ILE A 163 -8.76 9.23 12.88
N ASN A 164 -8.23 9.75 14.01
CA ASN A 164 -9.00 10.11 15.20
C ASN A 164 -9.15 11.63 15.35
N SER A 165 -8.39 12.43 14.60
CA SER A 165 -8.48 13.89 14.59
C SER A 165 -7.95 14.49 13.29
N LYS A 166 -8.35 15.74 12.99
CA LYS A 166 -7.79 16.51 11.85
C LYS A 166 -6.27 16.69 11.99
N LYS A 167 -5.78 16.91 13.23
CA LYS A 167 -4.35 17.07 13.52
C LYS A 167 -3.57 15.79 13.18
N GLU A 168 -4.10 14.65 13.60
CA GLU A 168 -3.54 13.33 13.24
C GLU A 168 -3.54 13.12 11.72
N GLY A 169 -4.66 13.42 11.05
CA GLY A 169 -4.78 13.34 9.60
C GLY A 169 -3.70 14.16 8.87
N ASN A 170 -3.45 15.40 9.29
CA ASN A 170 -2.40 16.22 8.71
C ASN A 170 -1.00 15.64 8.94
N LYS A 171 -0.73 15.10 10.12
CA LYS A 171 0.53 14.42 10.43
C LYS A 171 0.73 13.20 9.54
N ILE A 172 -0.28 12.35 9.42
CA ILE A 172 -0.26 11.16 8.57
C ILE A 172 -0.06 11.56 7.10
N LYS A 173 -0.77 12.58 6.62
CA LYS A 173 -0.60 13.11 5.26
C LYS A 173 0.85 13.46 4.95
N ASN A 174 1.51 14.21 5.84
CA ASN A 174 2.90 14.61 5.67
C ASN A 174 3.84 13.38 5.59
N ILE A 175 3.58 12.33 6.37
CA ILE A 175 4.36 11.09 6.32
C ILE A 175 4.10 10.35 5.01
N LEU A 176 2.84 10.16 4.63
CA LEU A 176 2.45 9.46 3.41
C LEU A 176 3.05 10.11 2.15
N GLU A 177 3.03 11.44 2.09
CA GLU A 177 3.53 12.22 0.95
C GLU A 177 5.06 12.40 0.96
N ASN A 178 5.75 12.01 2.04
CA ASN A 178 7.20 12.04 2.11
C ASN A 178 7.84 11.01 1.17
N LYS A 179 8.94 11.43 0.53
CA LYS A 179 9.65 10.58 -0.44
C LYS A 179 10.12 9.25 0.17
N LYS A 180 10.68 9.25 1.37
CA LYS A 180 11.18 8.02 2.03
C LYS A 180 10.06 7.02 2.28
N PHE A 181 8.85 7.49 2.66
CA PHE A 181 7.69 6.61 2.83
C PHE A 181 7.18 6.07 1.49
N LYS A 182 7.13 6.91 0.45
CA LYS A 182 6.77 6.47 -0.90
C LYS A 182 7.76 5.43 -1.45
N ASP A 183 9.05 5.63 -1.23
CA ASP A 183 10.09 4.68 -1.61
C ASP A 183 9.91 3.33 -0.91
N PHE A 184 9.55 3.33 0.39
CA PHE A 184 9.19 2.13 1.12
C PHE A 184 7.98 1.41 0.52
N ILE A 185 6.89 2.12 0.25
CA ILE A 185 5.69 1.52 -0.37
C ILE A 185 6.00 0.94 -1.75
N ASN A 186 6.81 1.63 -2.54
CA ASN A 186 7.27 1.15 -3.85
C ASN A 186 8.12 -0.12 -3.73
N ALA A 187 9.01 -0.18 -2.74
CA ALA A 187 9.81 -1.37 -2.46
C ALA A 187 8.97 -2.57 -2.02
N CYS A 188 7.78 -2.34 -1.46
CA CYS A 188 6.84 -3.40 -1.08
C CYS A 188 5.80 -3.73 -2.18
N SER A 189 5.90 -3.12 -3.35
CA SER A 189 4.94 -3.32 -4.44
C SER A 189 5.37 -4.46 -5.36
N TRP A 190 4.44 -5.36 -5.65
CA TRP A 190 4.63 -6.51 -6.55
C TRP A 190 4.53 -6.10 -8.03
N SER A 191 3.81 -5.02 -8.28
CA SER A 191 3.60 -4.49 -9.63
C SER A 191 3.82 -2.98 -9.63
N ASN A 192 3.98 -2.41 -10.82
CA ASN A 192 4.09 -0.95 -10.99
C ASN A 192 2.73 -0.24 -10.94
N TYR A 193 1.61 -0.97 -10.81
CA TYR A 193 0.29 -0.43 -11.07
C TYR A 193 -0.56 -0.19 -9.81
N GLN A 194 -0.35 -0.99 -8.75
CA GLN A 194 -1.19 -0.86 -7.57
C GLN A 194 -0.43 -1.12 -6.28
N ILE A 195 -0.72 -0.28 -5.28
CA ILE A 195 -0.29 -0.45 -3.91
C ILE A 195 -1.12 -1.58 -3.28
N ASN A 196 -0.46 -2.57 -2.70
CA ASN A 196 -1.15 -3.57 -1.89
C ASN A 196 -1.65 -2.93 -0.58
N TRP A 197 -2.92 -2.56 -0.52
CA TRP A 197 -3.53 -1.92 0.64
C TRP A 197 -3.39 -2.73 1.94
N LYS A 198 -3.25 -4.07 1.85
CA LYS A 198 -3.06 -4.95 3.02
C LYS A 198 -1.76 -4.68 3.77
N ILE A 199 -0.80 -4.02 3.16
CA ILE A 199 0.43 -3.59 3.82
C ILE A 199 0.12 -2.72 5.04
N PHE A 200 -0.87 -1.83 4.94
CA PHE A 200 -1.28 -0.95 6.03
C PHE A 200 -1.95 -1.68 7.22
N LYS A 201 -2.28 -2.96 7.08
CA LYS A 201 -2.70 -3.84 8.20
C LYS A 201 -1.52 -4.36 9.02
N SER A 202 -0.31 -4.18 8.54
CA SER A 202 0.89 -4.78 9.12
C SER A 202 2.02 -3.76 9.29
N LEU A 203 1.69 -2.49 9.42
CA LEU A 203 2.65 -1.44 9.72
C LEU A 203 2.66 -1.12 11.22
N LYS A 204 3.74 -0.52 11.68
CA LYS A 204 3.78 0.21 12.93
C LYS A 204 2.91 1.46 12.86
N ASN A 205 2.64 2.11 14.01
CA ASN A 205 1.98 3.40 14.00
C ASN A 205 2.84 4.47 13.30
N PHE A 206 2.21 5.54 12.84
CA PHE A 206 2.90 6.56 12.06
C PHE A 206 3.96 7.34 12.84
N ASP A 207 3.91 7.38 14.17
CA ASP A 207 4.94 8.00 14.99
C ASP A 207 6.24 7.20 15.01
N GLU A 208 6.12 5.89 15.10
CA GLU A 208 7.26 4.97 14.99
C GLU A 208 7.84 4.99 13.58
N ILE A 209 6.97 4.96 12.55
CA ILE A 209 7.38 5.03 11.14
C ILE A 209 8.18 6.32 10.90
N LYS A 210 7.68 7.45 11.39
CA LYS A 210 8.36 8.73 11.29
C LYS A 210 9.76 8.69 11.88
N LYS A 211 9.92 8.13 13.08
CA LYS A 211 11.22 7.99 13.76
C LYS A 211 12.18 7.07 12.99
N ILE A 212 11.68 5.91 12.50
CA ILE A 212 12.51 4.92 11.80
C ILE A 212 13.02 5.49 10.47
N LEU A 213 12.17 6.23 9.75
CA LEU A 213 12.51 6.83 8.46
C LEU A 213 13.26 8.17 8.61
N ASP A 214 13.33 8.72 9.81
CA ASP A 214 13.91 10.04 10.06
C ASP A 214 13.30 11.13 9.14
N ILE A 215 11.99 11.40 9.35
CA ILE A 215 11.17 12.34 8.55
C ILE A 215 10.29 13.22 9.43
#